data_c90eb78b873dced5803059a056dfd363
#
_entry.id   c90eb78b873dced5803059a056dfd363
#
_cell.length_a   1.000
_cell.length_b   1.000
_cell.length_c   1.000
_cell.angle_alpha   90.00
_cell.angle_beta   90.00
_cell.angle_gamma   90.00
#
_symmetry.space_group_name_H-M   'P 1'
#
loop_
_entity.id
_entity.type
_entity.pdbx_description
1 polymer ?
#
loop_
_entity_poly.entity_id
_entity_poly.type
_entity_poly.pdbx_seq_one_letter_code
_entity_poly.pdbx_strand_id
1 'polypeptide(L)'
;PKPDTAHHSDTLHAHADSLVQDTLFLQDIYDRYYQMFMFQQVDSTQRLMGVDAFWPPKFRINYQFPAEMPGFEVVADTPDSGWKIEQLNKRRDSLTVWVKDVSIDTLNIAVADADTILDTVLVAFQKPKETGRSRKDEEEEPIERISIRTNTRGTTMGLGKPFRLIMGNPLTSWDFSTSQFIAAEDTMMGAPFRPADSIGLVFELDHALEEGTRYEFIF
;
A
#
# COMPACT_ATOMS: atom_id res chain seq x y z
N PRO A 1 21.31 -96.77 -23.47
CA PRO A 1 21.39 -95.34 -23.76
C PRO A 1 20.88 -94.55 -22.54
N LYS A 2 21.80 -93.88 -21.87
CA LYS A 2 21.51 -93.00 -20.76
C LYS A 2 21.05 -91.67 -21.34
N PRO A 3 20.04 -90.98 -20.81
CA PRO A 3 19.77 -89.60 -21.15
C PRO A 3 20.73 -88.69 -20.39
N ASP A 4 21.31 -87.76 -21.12
CA ASP A 4 22.17 -86.71 -20.65
C ASP A 4 21.38 -85.75 -19.75
N THR A 5 21.82 -85.68 -18.51
CA THR A 5 21.29 -84.69 -17.50
C THR A 5 22.26 -83.55 -17.31
N ALA A 6 22.78 -82.99 -18.39
CA ALA A 6 23.80 -81.94 -18.29
C ALA A 6 23.37 -80.56 -18.78
N HIS A 7 22.07 -80.21 -18.85
CA HIS A 7 21.65 -78.90 -19.37
C HIS A 7 20.77 -78.09 -18.43
N HIS A 8 20.79 -78.33 -17.11
CA HIS A 8 19.95 -77.58 -16.21
C HIS A 8 20.68 -76.64 -15.23
N SER A 9 22.01 -76.62 -15.26
CA SER A 9 22.80 -75.78 -14.36
C SER A 9 23.20 -74.39 -14.97
N ASP A 10 23.28 -74.31 -16.30
CA ASP A 10 23.79 -73.10 -16.94
C ASP A 10 22.75 -71.91 -17.00
N THR A 11 21.45 -72.24 -17.02
CA THR A 11 20.40 -71.26 -17.07
C THR A 11 20.19 -70.56 -15.73
N LEU A 12 20.45 -71.23 -14.62
CA LEU A 12 20.32 -70.64 -13.29
C LEU A 12 21.46 -69.70 -12.95
N HIS A 13 22.67 -69.96 -13.44
CA HIS A 13 23.81 -69.05 -13.24
C HIS A 13 23.70 -67.77 -14.08
N ALA A 14 23.21 -67.90 -15.33
CA ALA A 14 23.00 -66.72 -16.17
C ALA A 14 21.93 -65.77 -15.59
N HIS A 15 20.86 -66.32 -14.98
CA HIS A 15 19.84 -65.47 -14.30
C HIS A 15 20.34 -64.88 -13.00
N ALA A 16 21.19 -65.58 -12.24
CA ALA A 16 21.74 -65.02 -11.00
C ALA A 16 22.75 -63.93 -11.30
N ASP A 17 23.58 -64.05 -12.32
CA ASP A 17 24.51 -63.01 -12.72
C ASP A 17 23.80 -61.73 -13.28
N SER A 18 22.71 -61.95 -14.02
CA SER A 18 21.89 -60.86 -14.52
C SER A 18 21.21 -60.07 -13.36
N LEU A 19 20.67 -60.80 -12.38
CA LEU A 19 20.05 -60.17 -11.21
C LEU A 19 21.05 -59.45 -10.32
N VAL A 20 22.27 -59.96 -10.19
CA VAL A 20 23.35 -59.33 -9.43
C VAL A 20 23.83 -58.05 -10.15
N GLN A 21 23.97 -58.07 -11.48
CA GLN A 21 24.33 -56.87 -12.25
C GLN A 21 23.24 -55.79 -12.18
N ASP A 22 21.97 -56.20 -12.31
CA ASP A 22 20.85 -55.24 -12.19
C ASP A 22 20.77 -54.63 -10.78
N THR A 23 21.04 -55.44 -9.74
CA THR A 23 21.05 -54.94 -8.37
C THR A 23 22.21 -54.00 -8.12
N LEU A 24 23.41 -54.29 -8.64
CA LEU A 24 24.57 -53.40 -8.54
C LEU A 24 24.35 -52.10 -9.32
N PHE A 25 23.72 -52.16 -10.49
CA PHE A 25 23.38 -50.98 -11.26
C PHE A 25 22.36 -50.08 -10.55
N LEU A 26 21.35 -50.70 -9.94
CA LEU A 26 20.38 -49.95 -9.13
C LEU A 26 21.05 -49.34 -7.89
N GLN A 27 21.96 -50.06 -7.24
CA GLN A 27 22.70 -49.54 -6.08
C GLN A 27 23.61 -48.37 -6.46
N ASP A 28 24.28 -48.45 -7.63
CA ASP A 28 25.11 -47.34 -8.14
C ASP A 28 24.28 -46.11 -8.51
N ILE A 29 23.01 -46.31 -8.90
CA ILE A 29 22.05 -45.19 -9.08
C ILE A 29 21.62 -44.60 -7.76
N TYR A 30 21.37 -45.42 -6.72
CA TYR A 30 20.96 -44.96 -5.39
C TYR A 30 22.12 -44.31 -4.62
N ASP A 31 23.35 -44.72 -4.84
CA ASP A 31 24.54 -44.15 -4.20
C ASP A 31 24.93 -42.76 -4.79
N ARG A 32 24.42 -42.46 -5.98
CA ARG A 32 24.53 -41.11 -6.56
C ARG A 32 23.41 -40.21 -6.03
N TYR A 33 23.43 -39.91 -4.74
CA TYR A 33 22.54 -38.89 -4.19
C TYR A 33 22.92 -37.53 -4.71
N TYR A 34 22.18 -37.02 -5.67
CA TYR A 34 22.20 -35.63 -5.97
C TYR A 34 21.40 -34.92 -4.87
N GLN A 35 22.07 -34.34 -3.90
CA GLN A 35 21.43 -33.44 -2.98
C GLN A 35 21.04 -32.16 -3.77
N MET A 36 19.80 -32.12 -4.19
CA MET A 36 19.22 -30.88 -4.74
C MET A 36 18.75 -30.00 -3.61
N PHE A 37 19.46 -28.91 -3.38
CA PHE A 37 18.99 -27.86 -2.50
C PHE A 37 18.02 -27.01 -3.29
N MET A 38 16.73 -27.16 -3.03
CA MET A 38 15.72 -26.22 -3.50
C MET A 38 15.68 -25.04 -2.54
N PHE A 39 16.06 -23.87 -3.00
CA PHE A 39 15.85 -22.63 -2.28
C PHE A 39 14.89 -21.77 -3.10
N GLN A 40 14.00 -21.12 -2.40
CA GLN A 40 13.14 -20.12 -3.02
C GLN A 40 14.02 -18.91 -3.30
N GLN A 41 14.27 -18.62 -4.57
CA GLN A 41 14.88 -17.36 -4.96
C GLN A 41 13.87 -16.25 -4.67
N VAL A 42 14.13 -15.46 -3.65
CA VAL A 42 13.34 -14.26 -3.39
C VAL A 42 13.72 -13.23 -4.44
N ASP A 43 12.75 -12.83 -5.27
CA ASP A 43 12.93 -11.72 -6.19
C ASP A 43 13.09 -10.44 -5.36
N SER A 44 14.28 -9.88 -5.36
CA SER A 44 14.61 -8.61 -4.67
C SER A 44 14.61 -7.41 -5.60
N THR A 45 14.22 -7.61 -6.86
CA THR A 45 14.18 -6.53 -7.84
C THR A 45 13.06 -5.57 -7.52
N GLN A 46 13.38 -4.30 -7.29
CA GLN A 46 12.38 -3.26 -7.10
C GLN A 46 11.58 -3.05 -8.38
N ARG A 47 10.27 -2.96 -8.24
CA ARG A 47 9.35 -2.73 -9.36
C ARG A 47 8.23 -1.78 -8.96
N LEU A 48 7.73 -1.07 -9.95
CA LEU A 48 6.48 -0.34 -9.82
C LEU A 48 5.31 -1.34 -9.83
N MET A 49 4.51 -1.37 -8.77
CA MET A 49 3.31 -2.20 -8.69
C MET A 49 2.11 -1.54 -9.37
N GLY A 50 2.11 -0.22 -9.45
CA GLY A 50 1.10 0.57 -10.12
C GLY A 50 0.97 1.98 -9.57
N VAL A 51 0.18 2.79 -10.27
CA VAL A 51 -0.17 4.15 -9.85
C VAL A 51 -1.69 4.27 -9.82
N ASP A 52 -2.24 4.56 -8.65
CA ASP A 52 -3.68 4.77 -8.46
C ASP A 52 -3.97 6.26 -8.52
N ALA A 53 -4.89 6.68 -9.41
CA ALA A 53 -5.36 8.07 -9.50
C ALA A 53 -6.72 8.23 -8.84
N PHE A 54 -6.93 9.39 -8.18
CA PHE A 54 -8.14 9.73 -7.44
C PHE A 54 -8.58 11.15 -7.76
N TRP A 55 -9.85 11.46 -7.46
CA TRP A 55 -10.39 12.82 -7.49
C TRP A 55 -10.80 13.26 -6.07
N PRO A 56 -10.54 14.49 -5.60
CA PRO A 56 -9.75 15.55 -6.28
C PRO A 56 -8.31 15.11 -6.60
N PRO A 57 -7.57 15.82 -7.47
CA PRO A 57 -6.35 15.30 -8.06
C PRO A 57 -5.34 14.83 -7.01
N LYS A 58 -5.22 13.52 -6.92
CA LYS A 58 -4.31 12.81 -6.03
C LYS A 58 -3.92 11.51 -6.69
N PHE A 59 -2.67 11.09 -6.55
CA PHE A 59 -2.26 9.76 -6.98
C PHE A 59 -1.37 9.10 -5.93
N ARG A 60 -1.32 7.76 -6.00
CA ARG A 60 -0.48 6.94 -5.15
C ARG A 60 0.37 6.03 -5.99
N ILE A 61 1.67 6.12 -5.81
CA ILE A 61 2.66 5.24 -6.40
C ILE A 61 2.89 4.08 -5.43
N ASN A 62 2.75 2.84 -5.90
CA ASN A 62 2.95 1.64 -5.10
C ASN A 62 4.20 0.90 -5.59
N TYR A 63 5.12 0.64 -4.68
CA TYR A 63 6.38 -0.08 -4.92
C TYR A 63 6.26 -1.52 -4.42
N GLN A 64 6.99 -2.44 -5.03
CA GLN A 64 6.97 -3.86 -4.62
C GLN A 64 7.62 -4.05 -3.25
N PHE A 65 8.70 -3.35 -2.98
CA PHE A 65 9.44 -3.37 -1.73
C PHE A 65 9.56 -1.97 -1.14
N PRO A 66 9.96 -1.84 0.13
CA PRO A 66 10.29 -0.55 0.71
C PRO A 66 11.33 0.17 -0.13
N ALA A 67 10.96 1.33 -0.66
CA ALA A 67 11.81 2.12 -1.53
C ALA A 67 12.92 2.82 -0.74
N GLU A 68 14.11 2.90 -1.30
CA GLU A 68 15.25 3.59 -0.69
C GLU A 68 15.12 5.11 -0.82
N MET A 69 14.88 5.58 -2.04
CA MET A 69 14.67 7.00 -2.36
C MET A 69 13.51 7.12 -3.37
N PRO A 70 12.26 6.89 -2.92
CA PRO A 70 11.11 6.94 -3.81
C PRO A 70 10.92 8.34 -4.36
N GLY A 71 10.68 8.43 -5.66
CA GLY A 71 10.47 9.69 -6.33
C GLY A 71 9.82 9.53 -7.70
N PHE A 72 9.55 10.67 -8.32
CA PHE A 72 9.09 10.72 -9.71
C PHE A 72 9.41 12.08 -10.31
N GLU A 73 9.52 12.10 -11.62
CA GLU A 73 9.67 13.31 -12.41
C GLU A 73 8.52 13.42 -13.43
N VAL A 74 8.06 14.64 -13.67
CA VAL A 74 7.09 14.89 -14.73
C VAL A 74 7.84 14.98 -16.06
N VAL A 75 7.46 14.13 -17.02
CA VAL A 75 8.19 13.99 -18.29
C VAL A 75 7.88 15.13 -19.27
N ALA A 76 6.67 15.71 -19.19
CA ALA A 76 6.24 16.81 -20.05
C ALA A 76 5.38 17.79 -19.25
N ASP A 77 5.39 19.06 -19.64
CA ASP A 77 4.57 20.13 -19.06
C ASP A 77 4.67 20.17 -17.52
N THR A 78 5.92 20.29 -17.03
CA THR A 78 6.18 20.36 -15.58
C THR A 78 5.44 21.53 -14.96
N PRO A 79 4.55 21.29 -13.99
CA PRO A 79 3.84 22.35 -13.30
C PRO A 79 4.79 23.25 -12.50
N ASP A 80 4.32 24.44 -12.13
CA ASP A 80 5.08 25.42 -11.35
C ASP A 80 5.58 24.84 -10.01
N SER A 81 6.65 25.41 -9.46
CA SER A 81 7.20 24.96 -8.18
C SER A 81 6.16 24.98 -7.07
N GLY A 82 6.10 23.91 -6.28
CA GLY A 82 5.16 23.80 -5.16
C GLY A 82 3.75 23.29 -5.53
N TRP A 83 3.56 22.77 -6.73
CA TRP A 83 2.28 22.22 -7.22
C TRP A 83 1.80 20.96 -6.49
N LYS A 84 2.67 20.30 -5.74
CA LYS A 84 2.40 19.03 -5.09
C LYS A 84 2.70 19.04 -3.59
N ILE A 85 2.05 18.13 -2.87
CA ILE A 85 2.40 17.73 -1.51
C ILE A 85 2.62 16.21 -1.56
N GLU A 86 3.70 15.73 -0.96
CA GLU A 86 4.09 14.34 -0.98
C GLU A 86 4.10 13.75 0.43
N GLN A 87 3.66 12.52 0.55
CA GLN A 87 3.75 11.74 1.78
C GLN A 87 4.14 10.30 1.50
N LEU A 88 5.27 9.91 2.03
CA LEU A 88 5.71 8.53 2.04
C LEU A 88 5.08 7.81 3.23
N ASN A 89 4.56 6.60 3.03
CA ASN A 89 4.01 5.81 4.11
C ASN A 89 5.11 5.25 5.03
N LYS A 90 4.74 4.73 6.19
CA LYS A 90 5.69 4.19 7.19
C LYS A 90 6.49 2.99 6.69
N ARG A 91 5.93 2.20 5.79
CA ARG A 91 6.59 1.04 5.18
C ARG A 91 7.53 1.42 4.04
N ARG A 92 7.47 2.68 3.59
CA ARG A 92 8.20 3.18 2.43
C ARG A 92 7.88 2.46 1.11
N ASP A 93 6.75 1.77 1.05
CA ASP A 93 6.29 1.02 -0.13
C ASP A 93 5.20 1.76 -0.92
N SER A 94 4.74 2.93 -0.44
CA SER A 94 3.83 3.77 -1.20
C SER A 94 4.04 5.26 -0.95
N LEU A 95 4.06 6.04 -2.03
CA LEU A 95 4.17 7.49 -2.05
C LEU A 95 2.85 8.07 -2.51
N THR A 96 2.19 8.85 -1.65
CA THR A 96 0.96 9.58 -1.99
C THR A 96 1.30 11.02 -2.35
N VAL A 97 0.75 11.49 -3.45
CA VAL A 97 0.97 12.83 -3.98
C VAL A 97 -0.37 13.52 -4.16
N TRP A 98 -0.55 14.66 -3.53
CA TRP A 98 -1.69 15.56 -3.74
C TRP A 98 -1.28 16.66 -4.68
N VAL A 99 -2.07 16.85 -5.73
CA VAL A 99 -1.89 17.91 -6.73
C VAL A 99 -2.74 19.11 -6.28
N LYS A 100 -2.10 20.25 -6.10
CA LYS A 100 -2.79 21.47 -5.63
C LYS A 100 -3.66 22.10 -6.71
N ASP A 101 -3.26 21.96 -7.97
CA ASP A 101 -3.99 22.49 -9.10
C ASP A 101 -5.02 21.49 -9.60
N VAL A 102 -6.28 21.76 -9.36
CA VAL A 102 -7.42 20.92 -9.77
C VAL A 102 -7.71 21.00 -11.28
N SER A 103 -7.05 21.88 -12.02
CA SER A 103 -7.18 22.00 -13.46
C SER A 103 -6.37 20.92 -14.21
N ILE A 104 -5.42 20.28 -13.54
CA ILE A 104 -4.58 19.23 -14.12
C ILE A 104 -5.41 17.96 -14.26
N ASP A 105 -5.73 17.59 -15.49
CA ASP A 105 -6.48 16.37 -15.79
C ASP A 105 -5.56 15.15 -16.00
N THR A 106 -4.32 15.36 -16.43
CA THR A 106 -3.36 14.28 -16.71
C THR A 106 -1.94 14.70 -16.37
N LEU A 107 -1.13 13.73 -15.92
CA LEU A 107 0.31 13.88 -15.72
C LEU A 107 1.03 12.68 -16.27
N ASN A 108 2.10 12.91 -17.05
CA ASN A 108 3.00 11.85 -17.46
C ASN A 108 4.23 11.84 -16.54
N ILE A 109 4.39 10.78 -15.73
CA ILE A 109 5.42 10.71 -14.71
C ILE A 109 6.36 9.54 -14.94
N ALA A 110 7.67 9.78 -14.82
CA ALA A 110 8.70 8.76 -14.71
C ALA A 110 8.92 8.44 -13.23
N VAL A 111 8.56 7.24 -12.81
CA VAL A 111 8.69 6.79 -11.41
C VAL A 111 10.06 6.18 -11.20
N ALA A 112 10.71 6.56 -10.12
CA ALA A 112 12.06 6.10 -9.80
C ALA A 112 12.16 5.63 -8.34
N ASP A 113 13.17 4.80 -8.07
CA ASP A 113 13.70 4.53 -6.75
C ASP A 113 15.21 4.70 -6.80
N ALA A 114 15.76 5.60 -5.98
CA ALA A 114 17.13 6.08 -6.08
C ALA A 114 17.45 6.54 -7.53
N ASP A 115 18.51 6.04 -8.12
CA ASP A 115 18.97 6.42 -9.46
C ASP A 115 18.34 5.58 -10.58
N THR A 116 17.37 4.71 -10.27
CA THR A 116 16.77 3.79 -11.23
C THR A 116 15.34 4.21 -11.56
N ILE A 117 15.08 4.50 -12.83
CA ILE A 117 13.71 4.67 -13.34
C ILE A 117 13.08 3.30 -13.46
N LEU A 118 11.95 3.10 -12.77
CA LEU A 118 11.21 1.85 -12.73
C LEU A 118 10.24 1.75 -13.90
N ASP A 119 9.52 2.83 -14.19
CA ASP A 119 8.53 2.90 -15.28
C ASP A 119 8.10 4.34 -15.56
N THR A 120 7.44 4.55 -16.70
CA THR A 120 6.82 5.82 -17.06
C THR A 120 5.32 5.62 -17.26
N VAL A 121 4.50 6.36 -16.50
CA VAL A 121 3.06 6.15 -16.40
C VAL A 121 2.30 7.44 -16.66
N LEU A 122 1.22 7.34 -17.46
CA LEU A 122 0.24 8.40 -17.61
C LEU A 122 -0.80 8.31 -16.48
N VAL A 123 -0.81 9.30 -15.61
CA VAL A 123 -1.81 9.45 -14.54
C VAL A 123 -2.94 10.32 -15.05
N ALA A 124 -4.16 9.78 -15.11
CA ALA A 124 -5.35 10.50 -15.53
C ALA A 124 -6.32 10.67 -14.35
N PHE A 125 -6.67 11.91 -14.02
CA PHE A 125 -7.61 12.24 -12.94
C PHE A 125 -9.02 12.31 -13.51
N GLN A 126 -9.87 11.35 -13.15
CA GLN A 126 -11.24 11.30 -13.61
C GLN A 126 -12.17 12.02 -12.62
N LYS A 127 -12.75 13.12 -13.04
CA LYS A 127 -13.84 13.76 -12.30
C LYS A 127 -15.02 12.79 -12.20
N PRO A 128 -15.66 12.67 -11.03
CA PRO A 128 -16.87 11.89 -10.89
C PRO A 128 -17.90 12.38 -11.92
N LYS A 129 -18.48 11.48 -12.72
CA LYS A 129 -19.59 11.84 -13.58
C LYS A 129 -20.74 12.29 -12.69
N GLU A 130 -21.22 13.49 -12.88
CA GLU A 130 -22.47 13.96 -12.28
C GLU A 130 -23.58 13.01 -12.75
N THR A 131 -23.95 12.06 -11.89
CA THR A 131 -25.11 11.20 -12.15
C THR A 131 -26.33 12.10 -12.04
N GLY A 132 -26.84 12.50 -13.20
CA GLY A 132 -27.95 13.43 -13.38
C GLY A 132 -29.23 13.00 -12.67
N ARG A 133 -29.31 13.31 -11.40
CA ARG A 133 -30.53 13.52 -10.61
C ARG A 133 -30.43 14.88 -9.92
N SER A 134 -30.11 15.90 -10.70
CA SER A 134 -30.32 17.25 -10.27
C SER A 134 -31.78 17.58 -10.55
N ARG A 135 -32.57 17.71 -9.48
CA ARG A 135 -33.73 18.61 -9.50
C ARG A 135 -33.17 19.97 -9.93
N LYS A 136 -33.75 20.48 -11.01
CA LYS A 136 -33.67 21.89 -11.34
C LYS A 136 -34.16 22.67 -10.13
N ASP A 137 -33.30 23.29 -9.39
CA ASP A 137 -33.55 24.49 -8.61
C ASP A 137 -32.23 24.90 -7.95
N GLU A 138 -31.80 26.10 -8.32
CA GLU A 138 -30.73 26.90 -7.72
C GLU A 138 -29.29 26.50 -8.05
N GLU A 139 -28.61 27.41 -8.76
CA GLU A 139 -27.17 27.46 -8.97
C GLU A 139 -26.45 27.78 -7.62
N GLU A 140 -26.48 26.85 -6.68
CA GLU A 140 -25.55 26.88 -5.58
C GLU A 140 -24.24 26.24 -6.07
N GLU A 141 -23.17 27.00 -6.10
CA GLU A 141 -21.81 26.49 -6.28
C GLU A 141 -21.60 25.30 -5.33
N PRO A 142 -21.11 24.14 -5.79
CA PRO A 142 -20.93 22.99 -4.92
C PRO A 142 -19.94 23.37 -3.82
N ILE A 143 -20.41 23.48 -2.60
CA ILE A 143 -19.55 23.67 -1.43
C ILE A 143 -18.62 22.47 -1.35
N GLU A 144 -17.34 22.66 -1.59
CA GLU A 144 -16.32 21.63 -1.40
C GLU A 144 -16.30 21.21 0.06
N ARG A 145 -16.88 20.06 0.35
CA ARG A 145 -16.90 19.51 1.71
C ARG A 145 -15.60 18.79 2.00
N ILE A 146 -14.94 19.20 3.08
CA ILE A 146 -13.75 18.51 3.58
C ILE A 146 -14.20 17.20 4.23
N SER A 147 -13.64 16.07 3.75
CA SER A 147 -13.86 14.78 4.38
C SER A 147 -13.03 14.67 5.65
N ILE A 148 -13.69 14.46 6.78
CA ILE A 148 -13.05 14.29 8.09
C ILE A 148 -13.36 12.88 8.60
N ARG A 149 -12.33 12.19 9.09
CA ARG A 149 -12.44 10.92 9.79
C ARG A 149 -11.84 11.03 11.18
N THR A 150 -12.28 10.20 12.08
CA THR A 150 -11.73 10.09 13.43
C THR A 150 -11.04 8.75 13.61
N ASN A 151 -10.17 8.63 14.62
CA ASN A 151 -9.56 7.36 15.01
C ASN A 151 -10.41 6.57 16.03
N THR A 152 -11.68 6.93 16.19
CA THR A 152 -12.63 6.24 17.07
C THR A 152 -13.20 4.98 16.42
N ARG A 153 -13.68 4.05 17.23
CA ARG A 153 -14.54 2.94 16.79
C ARG A 153 -16.01 3.31 17.09
N GLY A 154 -16.72 3.78 16.07
CA GLY A 154 -18.04 4.36 16.29
C GLY A 154 -17.95 5.57 17.21
N THR A 155 -18.69 5.55 18.34
CA THR A 155 -18.75 6.63 19.32
C THR A 155 -17.79 6.43 20.50
N THR A 156 -16.96 5.41 20.52
CA THR A 156 -16.09 5.10 21.66
C THR A 156 -14.62 5.08 21.28
N MET A 157 -13.76 5.45 22.24
CA MET A 157 -12.32 5.43 22.11
C MET A 157 -11.67 4.97 23.40
N GLY A 158 -10.54 4.22 23.28
CA GLY A 158 -9.73 3.86 24.45
C GLY A 158 -8.83 4.99 24.89
N LEU A 159 -8.69 5.22 26.20
CA LEU A 159 -7.91 6.31 26.80
C LEU A 159 -6.41 6.30 26.50
N GLY A 160 -5.87 5.16 26.08
CA GLY A 160 -4.42 5.04 25.80
C GLY A 160 -3.95 5.67 24.48
N LYS A 161 -4.84 6.36 23.74
CA LYS A 161 -4.50 6.99 22.44
C LYS A 161 -5.11 8.38 22.39
N PRO A 162 -4.37 9.37 21.82
CA PRO A 162 -4.94 10.68 21.60
C PRO A 162 -6.06 10.63 20.56
N PHE A 163 -7.07 11.47 20.75
CA PHE A 163 -8.11 11.66 19.73
C PHE A 163 -7.54 12.40 18.53
N ARG A 164 -7.85 11.93 17.33
CA ARG A 164 -7.33 12.47 16.09
C ARG A 164 -8.43 12.71 15.07
N LEU A 165 -8.33 13.86 14.41
CA LEU A 165 -9.02 14.18 13.18
C LEU A 165 -8.09 13.86 12.02
N ILE A 166 -8.59 13.10 11.04
CA ILE A 166 -7.85 12.72 9.84
C ILE A 166 -8.57 13.34 8.65
N MET A 167 -7.93 14.29 8.01
CA MET A 167 -8.46 14.99 6.85
C MET A 167 -8.31 14.13 5.58
N GLY A 168 -9.25 14.24 4.66
CA GLY A 168 -9.18 13.55 3.38
C GLY A 168 -8.10 14.09 2.45
N ASN A 169 -7.79 15.40 2.59
CA ASN A 169 -6.75 16.11 1.86
C ASN A 169 -5.93 16.98 2.82
N PRO A 170 -4.67 17.29 2.49
CA PRO A 170 -3.85 18.21 3.28
C PRO A 170 -4.50 19.60 3.35
N LEU A 171 -4.52 20.19 4.53
CA LEU A 171 -4.98 21.56 4.73
C LEU A 171 -3.79 22.51 4.66
N THR A 172 -3.93 23.59 3.90
CA THR A 172 -2.94 24.67 3.83
C THR A 172 -3.10 25.69 4.96
N SER A 173 -4.32 25.80 5.48
CA SER A 173 -4.65 26.64 6.62
C SER A 173 -5.81 26.04 7.41
N TRP A 174 -5.86 26.28 8.69
CA TRP A 174 -6.94 25.83 9.58
C TRP A 174 -7.15 26.84 10.70
N ASP A 175 -8.41 26.95 11.12
CA ASP A 175 -8.79 27.77 12.27
C ASP A 175 -9.89 27.05 13.05
N PHE A 176 -9.56 26.65 14.28
CA PHE A 176 -10.50 26.03 15.20
C PHE A 176 -11.10 27.00 16.22
N SER A 177 -10.83 28.31 16.11
CA SER A 177 -11.26 29.30 17.10
C SER A 177 -12.78 29.36 17.25
N THR A 178 -13.53 29.09 16.18
CA THR A 178 -15.00 29.10 16.17
C THR A 178 -15.62 27.74 16.54
N SER A 179 -14.80 26.69 16.62
CA SER A 179 -15.28 25.35 17.00
C SER A 179 -15.60 25.29 18.49
N GLN A 180 -16.51 24.38 18.86
CA GLN A 180 -16.84 24.12 20.24
C GLN A 180 -16.38 22.71 20.65
N PHE A 181 -15.75 22.64 21.78
CA PHE A 181 -15.40 21.39 22.46
C PHE A 181 -16.17 21.29 23.75
N ILE A 182 -17.02 20.28 23.86
CA ILE A 182 -17.87 20.03 25.02
C ILE A 182 -17.35 18.77 25.73
N ALA A 183 -17.01 18.92 27.01
CA ALA A 183 -16.56 17.83 27.88
C ALA A 183 -17.57 17.72 29.04
N ALA A 184 -18.37 16.67 29.06
CA ALA A 184 -19.50 16.51 29.98
C ALA A 184 -20.49 17.71 29.91
N GLU A 185 -20.41 18.63 30.87
CA GLU A 185 -21.24 19.85 30.95
C GLU A 185 -20.45 21.12 30.60
N ASP A 186 -19.12 21.03 30.49
CA ASP A 186 -18.25 22.17 30.22
C ASP A 186 -18.07 22.40 28.72
N THR A 187 -18.30 23.64 28.28
CA THR A 187 -18.11 24.02 26.89
C THR A 187 -16.92 24.97 26.76
N MET A 188 -15.95 24.62 25.93
CA MET A 188 -14.81 25.46 25.57
C MET A 188 -14.95 25.93 24.12
N MET A 189 -14.73 27.23 23.88
CA MET A 189 -14.59 27.78 22.54
C MET A 189 -13.17 27.59 22.06
N GLY A 190 -13.02 27.19 20.78
CA GLY A 190 -11.72 26.87 20.22
C GLY A 190 -11.25 25.52 20.65
N ALA A 191 -11.69 24.46 19.96
CA ALA A 191 -11.24 23.11 20.26
C ALA A 191 -9.70 23.03 20.16
N PRO A 192 -9.00 22.50 21.18
CA PRO A 192 -7.54 22.52 21.26
C PRO A 192 -6.92 21.44 20.37
N PHE A 193 -7.06 21.59 19.07
CA PHE A 193 -6.41 20.71 18.09
C PHE A 193 -5.07 21.29 17.65
N ARG A 194 -4.06 20.43 17.59
CA ARG A 194 -2.75 20.76 17.03
C ARG A 194 -2.42 19.82 15.86
N PRO A 195 -1.68 20.29 14.84
CA PRO A 195 -1.23 19.42 13.77
C PRO A 195 -0.28 18.34 14.32
N ALA A 196 -0.55 17.08 13.97
CA ALA A 196 0.28 15.95 14.32
C ALA A 196 1.24 15.54 13.19
N ASP A 197 1.11 16.18 12.03
CA ASP A 197 1.98 16.02 10.87
C ASP A 197 2.36 17.37 10.27
N SER A 198 3.30 17.35 9.31
CA SER A 198 3.82 18.56 8.66
C SER A 198 2.98 19.06 7.48
N ILE A 199 1.95 18.31 7.08
CA ILE A 199 1.17 18.56 5.86
C ILE A 199 -0.30 18.88 6.14
N GLY A 200 -0.71 18.94 7.41
CA GLY A 200 -2.08 19.28 7.79
C GLY A 200 -3.11 18.18 7.46
N LEU A 201 -2.72 16.91 7.47
CA LEU A 201 -3.62 15.79 7.32
C LEU A 201 -4.16 15.26 8.63
N VAL A 202 -3.37 15.33 9.70
CA VAL A 202 -3.74 14.79 11.00
C VAL A 202 -3.65 15.85 12.07
N PHE A 203 -4.76 16.04 12.77
CA PHE A 203 -4.83 16.92 13.94
C PHE A 203 -5.09 16.07 15.18
N GLU A 204 -4.39 16.38 16.24
CA GLU A 204 -4.48 15.70 17.51
C GLU A 204 -5.06 16.63 18.57
N LEU A 205 -6.00 16.12 19.36
CA LEU A 205 -6.58 16.86 20.46
C LEU A 205 -5.55 17.00 21.59
N ASP A 206 -5.26 18.23 21.97
CA ASP A 206 -4.37 18.57 23.09
C ASP A 206 -5.18 18.71 24.38
N HIS A 207 -5.90 17.65 24.74
CA HIS A 207 -6.71 17.55 25.94
C HIS A 207 -6.67 16.14 26.50
N ALA A 208 -6.50 16.02 27.81
CA ALA A 208 -6.57 14.71 28.47
C ALA A 208 -8.00 14.21 28.53
N LEU A 209 -8.26 13.04 27.97
CA LEU A 209 -9.58 12.42 27.99
C LEU A 209 -9.77 11.61 29.29
N GLU A 210 -10.94 11.72 29.89
CA GLU A 210 -11.32 11.02 31.10
C GLU A 210 -12.24 9.83 30.79
N GLU A 211 -12.14 8.77 31.61
CA GLU A 211 -12.96 7.57 31.48
C GLU A 211 -14.44 7.87 31.77
N GLY A 212 -15.32 7.30 30.95
CA GLY A 212 -16.76 7.47 31.12
C GLY A 212 -17.32 8.84 30.76
N THR A 213 -16.46 9.76 30.28
CA THR A 213 -16.88 11.11 29.91
C THR A 213 -17.29 11.18 28.44
N ARG A 214 -18.40 11.87 28.18
CA ARG A 214 -18.86 12.17 26.82
C ARG A 214 -18.20 13.47 26.33
N TYR A 215 -17.64 13.38 25.14
CA TYR A 215 -17.05 14.53 24.44
C TYR A 215 -17.78 14.79 23.13
N GLU A 216 -18.00 16.07 22.82
CA GLU A 216 -18.66 16.49 21.59
C GLU A 216 -17.86 17.61 20.93
N PHE A 217 -17.71 17.56 19.61
CA PHE A 217 -17.03 18.56 18.81
C PHE A 217 -18.01 19.13 17.79
N ILE A 218 -18.11 20.45 17.73
CA ILE A 218 -18.95 21.19 16.79
C ILE A 218 -18.06 22.11 15.99
N PHE A 219 -18.05 21.95 14.66
CA PHE A 219 -17.22 22.71 13.71
C PHE A 219 -18.07 23.60 12.83
#